data_d1f10cb034e0237aedfebb1168f96584
#
_entry.id   d1f10cb034e0237aedfebb1168f96584
#
_cell.length_a   1.000
_cell.length_b   1.000
_cell.length_c   1.000
_cell.angle_alpha   90.00
_cell.angle_beta   90.00
_cell.angle_gamma   90.00
#
_symmetry.space_group_name_H-M   'P 1'
#
loop_
_entity.id
_entity.type
_entity.pdbx_description
1 polymer ?
#
loop_
_entity_poly.entity_id
_entity_poly.type
_entity_poly.pdbx_seq_one_letter_code
_entity_poly.pdbx_strand_id
1 'polypeptide(L)'
;MAKQTPPFGPAGKKLLDGVLGEYALDAHELELLEQAAHCADVMAELQRIVDRDGVMVKNDLHGPLRPNPALVELRSQRNVYVRLVRALQLPQGVLDETRPRPRRTKFEMGKLRGVPGGIA
;
A
#
# COMPACT_ATOMS: atom_id res chain seq x y z
N MET A 1 16.30 -12.58 19.50
CA MET A 1 15.85 -11.23 19.35
C MET A 1 14.35 -11.16 19.35
N ALA A 2 13.88 -10.21 20.02
CA ALA A 2 12.46 -10.07 20.09
C ALA A 2 11.89 -9.85 18.72
N LYS A 3 10.71 -10.36 18.55
CA LYS A 3 10.02 -10.16 17.34
C LYS A 3 9.79 -8.69 17.08
N GLN A 4 10.10 -8.26 15.90
CA GLN A 4 9.91 -6.87 15.53
C GLN A 4 8.43 -6.60 15.35
N THR A 5 7.96 -5.56 15.98
CA THR A 5 6.64 -5.05 15.69
C THR A 5 6.74 -4.30 14.39
N PRO A 6 5.96 -4.64 13.40
CA PRO A 6 6.03 -3.91 12.15
C PRO A 6 5.80 -2.44 12.42
N PRO A 7 6.58 -1.56 11.80
CA PRO A 7 6.43 -0.13 12.02
C PRO A 7 5.26 0.45 11.24
N PHE A 8 4.22 -0.32 11.03
CA PHE A 8 3.10 0.11 10.23
C PHE A 8 1.92 0.48 11.11
N GLY A 9 1.25 1.54 10.71
CA GLY A 9 -0.01 1.90 11.34
C GLY A 9 -1.15 1.07 10.82
N PRO A 10 -2.37 1.40 11.23
CA PRO A 10 -3.53 0.59 10.86
C PRO A 10 -3.76 0.49 9.35
N ALA A 11 -3.57 1.57 8.61
CA ALA A 11 -3.81 1.53 7.17
C ALA A 11 -2.80 0.64 6.46
N GLY A 12 -1.51 0.80 6.81
CA GLY A 12 -0.48 -0.02 6.20
C GLY A 12 -0.62 -1.47 6.57
N LYS A 13 -0.94 -1.73 7.82
CA LYS A 13 -1.12 -3.10 8.27
C LYS A 13 -2.30 -3.76 7.57
N LYS A 14 -3.38 -3.02 7.37
CA LYS A 14 -4.54 -3.54 6.68
C LYS A 14 -4.18 -3.96 5.26
N LEU A 15 -3.41 -3.13 4.57
CA LEU A 15 -2.98 -3.46 3.22
C LEU A 15 -2.08 -4.70 3.23
N LEU A 16 -1.11 -4.74 4.12
CA LEU A 16 -0.21 -5.89 4.21
C LEU A 16 -0.99 -7.17 4.46
N ASP A 17 -1.85 -7.15 5.46
CA ASP A 17 -2.60 -8.34 5.83
C ASP A 17 -3.50 -8.79 4.69
N GLY A 18 -4.13 -7.83 4.01
CA GLY A 18 -5.03 -8.17 2.92
C GLY A 18 -4.32 -8.84 1.77
N VAL A 19 -3.18 -8.31 1.38
CA VAL A 19 -2.45 -8.89 0.25
C VAL A 19 -1.77 -10.19 0.65
N LEU A 20 -1.09 -10.20 1.77
CA LEU A 20 -0.37 -11.40 2.19
C LEU A 20 -1.30 -12.53 2.59
N GLY A 21 -2.55 -12.21 2.89
CA GLY A 21 -3.53 -13.24 3.16
C GLY A 21 -3.90 -14.05 1.93
N GLU A 22 -3.71 -13.46 0.75
CA GLU A 22 -4.13 -14.09 -0.49
C GLU A 22 -2.99 -14.47 -1.44
N TYR A 23 -1.87 -13.78 -1.36
CA TYR A 23 -0.81 -13.95 -2.34
C TYR A 23 0.52 -14.23 -1.67
N ALA A 24 1.31 -15.08 -2.30
CA ALA A 24 2.68 -15.28 -1.92
C ALA A 24 3.54 -14.36 -2.78
N LEU A 25 4.39 -13.58 -2.15
CA LEU A 25 5.19 -12.59 -2.86
C LEU A 25 6.66 -12.93 -2.77
N ASP A 26 7.37 -12.62 -3.83
CA ASP A 26 8.82 -12.69 -3.83
C ASP A 26 9.39 -11.57 -2.96
N ALA A 27 10.69 -11.64 -2.69
CA ALA A 27 11.32 -10.67 -1.83
C ALA A 27 11.14 -9.24 -2.36
N HIS A 28 11.33 -9.04 -3.67
CA HIS A 28 11.21 -7.70 -4.22
C HIS A 28 9.76 -7.23 -4.24
N GLU A 29 8.83 -8.15 -4.39
CA GLU A 29 7.41 -7.81 -4.34
C GLU A 29 6.99 -7.45 -2.93
N LEU A 30 7.54 -8.15 -1.95
CA LEU A 30 7.26 -7.81 -0.56
C LEU A 30 7.78 -6.41 -0.25
N GLU A 31 8.95 -6.09 -0.77
CA GLU A 31 9.50 -4.75 -0.58
C GLU A 31 8.58 -3.69 -1.15
N LEU A 32 8.05 -3.91 -2.35
CA LEU A 32 7.09 -2.99 -2.94
C LEU A 32 5.85 -2.86 -2.09
N LEU A 33 5.37 -3.97 -1.58
CA LEU A 33 4.18 -3.95 -0.74
C LEU A 33 4.43 -3.17 0.55
N GLU A 34 5.60 -3.34 1.15
CA GLU A 34 5.93 -2.60 2.36
C GLU A 34 6.01 -1.11 2.09
N GLN A 35 6.57 -0.72 0.95
CA GLN A 35 6.59 0.69 0.58
C GLN A 35 5.17 1.23 0.41
N ALA A 36 4.30 0.44 -0.22
CA ALA A 36 2.91 0.85 -0.38
C ALA A 36 2.21 0.97 0.98
N ALA A 37 2.53 0.09 1.90
CA ALA A 37 1.94 0.15 3.23
C ALA A 37 2.37 1.41 3.97
N HIS A 38 3.64 1.79 3.84
CA HIS A 38 4.09 3.05 4.42
C HIS A 38 3.36 4.24 3.80
N CYS A 39 3.18 4.23 2.48
CA CYS A 39 2.41 5.28 1.83
C CYS A 39 0.99 5.33 2.35
N ALA A 40 0.38 4.17 2.57
CA ALA A 40 -0.98 4.13 3.08
C ALA A 40 -1.07 4.80 4.45
N ASP A 41 -0.08 4.55 5.31
CA ASP A 41 -0.06 5.16 6.63
C ASP A 41 0.15 6.67 6.55
N VAL A 42 1.06 7.11 5.69
CA VAL A 42 1.31 8.54 5.52
C VAL A 42 0.06 9.23 4.97
N MET A 43 -0.60 8.60 3.99
CA MET A 43 -1.82 9.16 3.45
C MET A 43 -2.91 9.29 4.51
N ALA A 44 -3.02 8.30 5.38
CA ALA A 44 -4.01 8.35 6.45
C ALA A 44 -3.70 9.50 7.41
N GLU A 45 -2.45 9.69 7.71
CA GLU A 45 -2.03 10.78 8.60
C GLU A 45 -2.28 12.14 7.97
N LEU A 46 -1.91 12.28 6.70
CA LEU A 46 -2.14 13.54 5.99
C LEU A 46 -3.62 13.84 5.85
N GLN A 47 -4.42 12.80 5.63
CA GLN A 47 -5.86 13.00 5.53
C GLN A 47 -6.43 13.52 6.85
N ARG A 48 -5.93 12.99 7.98
CA ARG A 48 -6.38 13.49 9.28
C ARG A 48 -6.02 14.97 9.47
N ILE A 49 -4.84 15.35 9.00
CA ILE A 49 -4.41 16.74 9.10
C ILE A 49 -5.32 17.63 8.26
N VAL A 50 -5.63 17.20 7.03
CA VAL A 50 -6.51 17.99 6.17
C VAL A 50 -7.93 18.07 6.77
N ASP A 51 -8.40 16.96 7.31
CA ASP A 51 -9.71 16.93 7.94
C ASP A 51 -9.78 17.87 9.14
N ARG A 52 -8.71 17.95 9.90
CA ARG A 52 -8.65 18.81 11.08
C ARG A 52 -8.50 20.28 10.70
N ASP A 53 -7.61 20.59 9.77
CA ASP A 53 -7.22 21.95 9.48
C ASP A 53 -7.90 22.55 8.26
N GLY A 54 -8.45 21.71 7.38
CA GLY A 54 -9.16 22.17 6.21
C GLY A 54 -8.28 22.22 4.98
N VAL A 55 -8.91 22.47 3.84
CA VAL A 55 -8.22 22.54 2.56
C VAL A 55 -7.40 23.82 2.46
N MET A 56 -7.90 24.90 3.05
CA MET A 56 -7.21 26.18 3.04
C MET A 56 -6.83 26.54 4.46
N VAL A 57 -5.61 27.00 4.64
CA VAL A 57 -5.10 27.34 5.96
C VAL A 57 -4.43 28.70 5.92
N LYS A 58 -4.22 29.27 7.10
CA LYS A 58 -3.46 30.50 7.25
C LYS A 58 -2.19 30.20 8.02
N ASN A 59 -1.10 30.82 7.59
CA ASN A 59 0.16 30.65 8.33
C ASN A 59 0.18 31.47 9.62
N ASP A 60 -0.48 32.59 9.59
CA ASP A 60 -0.58 33.40 10.78
C ASP A 60 -1.97 34.01 10.84
N LEU A 61 -2.24 34.67 11.97
CA LEU A 61 -3.57 35.12 12.29
C LEU A 61 -4.17 36.03 11.25
N HIS A 62 -3.36 36.90 10.68
CA HIS A 62 -3.84 37.88 9.73
C HIS A 62 -3.35 37.61 8.31
N GLY A 63 -2.76 36.45 8.09
CA GLY A 63 -2.25 36.13 6.78
C GLY A 63 -3.35 35.70 5.83
N PRO A 64 -3.02 35.63 4.54
CA PRO A 64 -3.97 35.15 3.55
C PRO A 64 -4.18 33.65 3.68
N LEU A 65 -5.33 33.21 3.21
CA LEU A 65 -5.58 31.78 3.08
C LEU A 65 -4.73 31.21 1.97
N ARG A 66 -4.25 29.99 2.18
CA ARG A 66 -3.44 29.31 1.20
C ARG A 66 -3.76 27.83 1.26
N PRO A 67 -3.47 27.09 0.19
CA PRO A 67 -3.73 25.67 0.23
C PRO A 67 -2.95 24.99 1.35
N ASN A 68 -3.61 24.05 1.99
CA ASN A 68 -2.97 23.28 3.06
C ASN A 68 -1.81 22.49 2.49
N PRO A 69 -0.58 22.67 2.98
CA PRO A 69 0.55 21.89 2.46
C PRO A 69 0.36 20.39 2.58
N ALA A 70 -0.39 19.96 3.59
CA ALA A 70 -0.67 18.53 3.75
C ALA A 70 -1.46 17.98 2.57
N LEU A 71 -2.31 18.81 1.96
CA LEU A 71 -3.08 18.37 0.80
C LEU A 71 -2.18 18.13 -0.41
N VAL A 72 -1.17 18.98 -0.58
CA VAL A 72 -0.22 18.81 -1.66
C VAL A 72 0.57 17.53 -1.47
N GLU A 73 1.03 17.30 -0.27
CA GLU A 73 1.78 16.10 0.04
C GLU A 73 0.91 14.85 -0.09
N LEU A 74 -0.35 14.96 0.30
CA LEU A 74 -1.28 13.84 0.17
C LEU A 74 -1.43 13.42 -1.30
N ARG A 75 -1.53 14.40 -2.17
CA ARG A 75 -1.63 14.12 -3.60
C ARG A 75 -0.37 13.41 -4.10
N SER A 76 0.77 13.87 -3.65
CA SER A 76 2.04 13.27 -4.02
C SER A 76 2.11 11.82 -3.55
N GLN A 77 1.71 11.56 -2.32
CA GLN A 77 1.72 10.22 -1.77
C GLN A 77 0.76 9.30 -2.51
N ARG A 78 -0.39 9.82 -2.91
CA ARG A 78 -1.34 9.02 -3.68
C ARG A 78 -0.75 8.57 -5.00
N ASN A 79 0.01 9.44 -5.64
CA ASN A 79 0.66 9.07 -6.90
C ASN A 79 1.68 7.98 -6.71
N VAL A 80 2.47 8.08 -5.65
CA VAL A 80 3.46 7.05 -5.35
C VAL A 80 2.76 5.74 -5.02
N TYR A 81 1.72 5.81 -4.23
CA TYR A 81 0.97 4.62 -3.83
C TYR A 81 0.43 3.89 -5.06
N VAL A 82 -0.17 4.62 -5.97
CA VAL A 82 -0.73 4.01 -7.18
C VAL A 82 0.35 3.32 -8.00
N ARG A 83 1.51 3.95 -8.12
CA ARG A 83 2.62 3.34 -8.85
C ARG A 83 3.08 2.05 -8.22
N LEU A 84 3.17 2.04 -6.89
CA LEU A 84 3.62 0.84 -6.18
C LEU A 84 2.61 -0.29 -6.32
N VAL A 85 1.33 0.04 -6.18
CA VAL A 85 0.29 -0.98 -6.30
C VAL A 85 0.24 -1.54 -7.72
N ARG A 86 0.41 -0.68 -8.71
CA ARG A 86 0.46 -1.16 -10.09
C ARG A 86 1.66 -2.04 -10.35
N ALA A 87 2.79 -1.71 -9.75
CA ALA A 87 3.98 -2.53 -9.92
C ALA A 87 3.78 -3.92 -9.34
N LEU A 88 2.93 -4.06 -8.36
CA LEU A 88 2.62 -5.36 -7.79
C LEU A 88 1.76 -6.22 -8.71
N GLN A 89 1.06 -5.61 -9.64
CA GLN A 89 0.24 -6.32 -10.62
C GLN A 89 -0.80 -7.23 -9.96
N LEU A 90 -1.40 -6.73 -8.90
CA LEU A 90 -2.48 -7.47 -8.24
C LEU A 90 -3.77 -7.32 -9.04
N PRO A 91 -4.65 -8.31 -8.99
CA PRO A 91 -5.92 -8.19 -9.69
C PRO A 91 -6.76 -7.09 -9.05
N GLN A 92 -7.46 -6.36 -9.89
CA GLN A 92 -8.29 -5.26 -9.40
C GLN A 92 -9.74 -5.66 -9.24
N GLY A 93 -10.05 -6.89 -9.56
CA GLY A 93 -11.41 -7.36 -9.42
C GLY A 93 -11.76 -8.31 -10.53
N VAL A 94 -12.90 -8.92 -10.36
CA VAL A 94 -13.32 -9.97 -11.31
C VAL A 94 -13.65 -9.42 -12.68
N LEU A 95 -13.91 -8.13 -12.78
CA LEU A 95 -14.30 -7.56 -14.06
C LEU A 95 -13.13 -7.26 -14.97
N ASP A 96 -11.94 -7.31 -14.45
CA ASP A 96 -10.76 -6.97 -15.24
C ASP A 96 -10.12 -8.23 -15.76
N GLU A 97 -10.76 -8.84 -16.72
CA GLU A 97 -10.30 -10.11 -17.25
C GLU A 97 -9.21 -9.97 -18.28
N THR A 98 -8.96 -8.76 -18.74
CA THR A 98 -7.92 -8.54 -19.73
C THR A 98 -6.54 -8.44 -19.12
N ARG A 99 -6.47 -8.30 -17.83
CA ARG A 99 -5.18 -8.17 -17.18
C ARG A 99 -4.48 -9.51 -17.09
N PRO A 100 -3.16 -9.49 -17.15
CA PRO A 100 -2.42 -10.73 -16.99
C PRO A 100 -2.70 -11.34 -15.62
N ARG A 101 -2.62 -12.63 -15.55
CA ARG A 101 -2.77 -13.28 -14.27
C ARG A 101 -1.67 -12.80 -13.35
N PRO A 102 -2.02 -12.49 -12.14
CA PRO A 102 -0.99 -12.13 -11.17
C PRO A 102 -0.25 -13.38 -10.71
N ARG A 103 0.60 -13.18 -9.74
CA ARG A 103 1.33 -14.27 -9.15
C ARG A 103 0.41 -15.26 -8.47
N ARG A 104 0.95 -16.40 -8.17
CA ARG A 104 0.16 -17.46 -7.55
C ARG A 104 -0.26 -17.08 -6.14
N THR A 105 -1.36 -17.65 -5.71
CA THR A 105 -1.78 -17.50 -4.33
C THR A 105 -0.84 -18.28 -3.42
N LYS A 106 -0.95 -18.03 -2.13
CA LYS A 106 -0.16 -18.76 -1.18
C LYS A 106 -0.45 -20.26 -1.25
N PHE A 107 -1.70 -20.60 -1.45
CA PHE A 107 -2.08 -22.00 -1.52
C PHE A 107 -1.36 -22.68 -2.69
N GLU A 108 -1.36 -22.03 -3.83
CA GLU A 108 -0.73 -22.61 -5.00
C GLU A 108 0.77 -22.73 -4.83
N MET A 109 1.39 -21.75 -4.22
CA MET A 109 2.82 -21.82 -3.96
C MET A 109 3.16 -22.95 -3.00
N GLY A 110 2.39 -23.09 -1.96
CA GLY A 110 2.62 -24.16 -1.01
C GLY A 110 2.45 -25.52 -1.64
N LYS A 111 1.46 -25.64 -2.50
CA LYS A 111 1.22 -26.89 -3.20
C LYS A 111 2.39 -27.26 -4.08
N LEU A 112 2.94 -26.30 -4.78
CA LEU A 112 4.09 -26.54 -5.65
C LEU A 112 5.29 -27.00 -4.84
N ARG A 113 5.51 -26.40 -3.71
CA ARG A 113 6.63 -26.77 -2.87
C ARG A 113 6.46 -28.15 -2.28
N GLY A 114 5.24 -28.55 -2.05
CA GLY A 114 4.97 -29.83 -1.43
C GLY A 114 5.08 -31.01 -2.37
N VAL A 115 5.41 -30.79 -3.63
CA VAL A 115 5.49 -31.86 -4.62
C VAL A 115 6.93 -31.97 -5.08
N PRO A 116 7.74 -32.76 -4.39
CA PRO A 116 9.17 -32.86 -4.71
C PRO A 116 9.34 -33.39 -6.13
N GLY A 117 10.04 -32.62 -6.92
CA GLY A 117 10.30 -33.03 -8.28
C GLY A 117 9.08 -33.14 -9.15
N GLY A 118 7.92 -32.97 -8.57
CA GLY A 118 6.71 -33.12 -9.35
C GLY A 118 6.53 -32.04 -10.36
N ILE A 119 7.27 -31.02 -10.20
CA ILE A 119 7.20 -29.90 -11.12
C ILE A 119 8.22 -30.00 -12.18
N ALA A 120 8.98 -30.96 -12.11
CA ALA A 120 10.09 -31.09 -13.03
C ALA A 120 9.63 -30.94 -14.47
#